data_e0f132e4ee6143ef88ec15ae298539cc
#
_entry.id   e0f132e4ee6143ef88ec15ae298539cc
#
_cell.length_a   1.000
_cell.length_b   1.000
_cell.length_c   1.000
_cell.angle_alpha   90.00
_cell.angle_beta   90.00
_cell.angle_gamma   90.00
#
_symmetry.space_group_name_H-M   'P 1'
#
loop_
_entity.id
_entity.type
_entity.pdbx_description
1 polymer ?
#
loop_
_entity_poly.entity_id
_entity_poly.type
_entity_poly.pdbx_seq_one_letter_code
_entity_poly.pdbx_strand_id
1 'polypeptide(L)'
;PGNFTASKLRWVIENQPEVAAKIHKIMLPGDFIAMKLSGVINTTASGLSEGTLWDFKENRVATELLAHWGIDSDLIPDVVPSFGVQSHVSAGVAAELGLRDGVKICYRAGDQPNNAFSLNVLEPGEVAATAGTSGVIYGVTDQPAADVESRVNTFLHVTSTEEKKRNGVLVCVNGCGRLYSWLRQTISAAGATPSY
;
A
#
# COMPACT_ATOMS: atom_id res chain seq x y z
N PRO A 1 -3.58 -13.28 -1.83
CA PRO A 1 -3.33 -13.23 -3.29
C PRO A 1 -1.86 -13.01 -3.61
N GLY A 2 -1.36 -13.60 -4.73
CA GLY A 2 0.05 -13.58 -5.10
C GLY A 2 0.63 -12.21 -5.51
N ASN A 3 -0.19 -11.19 -5.62
CA ASN A 3 0.23 -9.83 -5.96
C ASN A 3 0.71 -9.00 -4.76
N PHE A 4 0.49 -9.44 -3.53
CA PHE A 4 0.92 -8.72 -2.33
C PHE A 4 2.41 -8.94 -2.01
N THR A 5 3.00 -7.99 -1.28
CA THR A 5 4.44 -7.97 -0.96
C THR A 5 4.87 -9.23 -0.20
N ALA A 6 4.13 -9.64 0.82
CA ALA A 6 4.45 -10.82 1.60
C ALA A 6 4.49 -12.10 0.73
N SER A 7 3.51 -12.28 -0.19
CA SER A 7 3.47 -13.42 -1.10
C SER A 7 4.63 -13.41 -2.10
N LYS A 8 4.98 -12.24 -2.63
CA LYS A 8 6.12 -12.07 -3.55
C LYS A 8 7.44 -12.37 -2.84
N LEU A 9 7.61 -11.87 -1.61
CA LEU A 9 8.80 -12.15 -0.81
C LEU A 9 8.94 -13.65 -0.53
N ARG A 10 7.85 -14.32 -0.13
CA ARG A 10 7.85 -15.77 0.04
C ARG A 10 8.27 -16.50 -1.22
N TRP A 11 7.75 -16.09 -2.36
CA TRP A 11 8.14 -16.66 -3.65
C TRP A 11 9.66 -16.50 -3.93
N VAL A 12 10.22 -15.32 -3.64
CA VAL A 12 11.66 -15.07 -3.81
C VAL A 12 12.48 -15.98 -2.88
N ILE A 13 12.08 -16.12 -1.62
CA ILE A 13 12.75 -17.00 -0.65
C ILE A 13 12.77 -18.47 -1.15
N GLU A 14 11.66 -18.94 -1.70
CA GLU A 14 11.54 -20.33 -2.19
C GLU A 14 12.26 -20.59 -3.52
N ASN A 15 12.21 -19.63 -4.44
CA ASN A 15 12.62 -19.85 -5.83
C ASN A 15 13.94 -19.17 -6.20
N GLN A 16 14.43 -18.23 -5.38
CA GLN A 16 15.67 -17.47 -5.60
C GLN A 16 16.47 -17.32 -4.30
N PRO A 17 16.89 -18.42 -3.66
CA PRO A 17 17.53 -18.39 -2.35
C PRO A 17 18.83 -17.59 -2.33
N GLU A 18 19.58 -17.55 -3.42
CA GLU A 18 20.80 -16.75 -3.54
C GLU A 18 20.52 -15.23 -3.62
N VAL A 19 19.32 -14.83 -4.07
CA VAL A 19 18.83 -13.45 -4.01
C VAL A 19 18.31 -13.17 -2.60
N ALA A 20 17.51 -14.07 -2.06
CA ALA A 20 16.93 -13.94 -0.72
C ALA A 20 18.02 -13.73 0.34
N ALA A 21 19.12 -14.47 0.27
CA ALA A 21 20.27 -14.35 1.20
C ALA A 21 20.96 -12.98 1.16
N LYS A 22 20.73 -12.17 0.14
CA LYS A 22 21.32 -10.83 -0.01
C LYS A 22 20.35 -9.69 0.34
N ILE A 23 19.10 -10.00 0.65
CA ILE A 23 18.11 -8.98 1.03
C ILE A 23 18.50 -8.43 2.39
N HIS A 24 18.69 -7.12 2.46
CA HIS A 24 18.95 -6.43 3.73
C HIS A 24 17.63 -5.97 4.37
N LYS A 25 16.79 -5.29 3.59
CA LYS A 25 15.45 -4.81 4.03
C LYS A 25 14.48 -4.86 2.85
N ILE A 26 13.21 -5.03 3.15
CA ILE A 26 12.13 -4.92 2.17
C ILE A 26 11.46 -3.55 2.30
N MET A 27 11.08 -2.97 1.17
CA MET A 27 10.47 -1.64 1.12
C MET A 27 9.42 -1.58 0.02
N LEU A 28 8.36 -0.83 0.26
CA LEU A 28 7.48 -0.38 -0.81
C LEU A 28 8.16 0.74 -1.62
N PRO A 29 7.70 1.02 -2.85
CA PRO A 29 8.31 2.05 -3.69
C PRO A 29 8.44 3.41 -3.00
N GLY A 30 7.43 3.85 -2.23
CA GLY A 30 7.49 5.10 -1.48
C GLY A 30 8.56 5.12 -0.39
N ASP A 31 8.77 3.99 0.29
CA ASP A 31 9.83 3.85 1.30
C ASP A 31 11.21 3.88 0.64
N PHE A 32 11.35 3.20 -0.51
CA PHE A 32 12.59 3.21 -1.27
C PHE A 32 12.97 4.63 -1.74
N ILE A 33 12.01 5.39 -2.26
CA ILE A 33 12.26 6.79 -2.66
C ILE A 33 12.64 7.63 -1.44
N ALA A 34 11.95 7.50 -0.32
CA ALA A 34 12.28 8.22 0.91
C ALA A 34 13.69 7.85 1.42
N MET A 35 14.06 6.58 1.36
CA MET A 35 15.42 6.11 1.67
C MET A 35 16.46 6.72 0.72
N LYS A 36 16.19 6.78 -0.58
CA LYS A 36 17.09 7.42 -1.56
C LYS A 36 17.28 8.91 -1.29
N LEU A 37 16.23 9.59 -0.84
CA LEU A 37 16.27 11.01 -0.50
C LEU A 37 17.00 11.30 0.82
N SER A 38 16.86 10.43 1.82
CA SER A 38 17.29 10.69 3.19
C SER A 38 18.51 9.86 3.65
N GLY A 39 18.72 8.69 3.05
CA GLY A 39 19.61 7.66 3.55
C GLY A 39 19.04 6.83 4.72
N VAL A 40 17.82 7.14 5.19
CA VAL A 40 17.18 6.47 6.34
C VAL A 40 16.25 5.37 5.85
N ILE A 41 16.37 4.18 6.40
CA ILE A 41 15.51 3.02 6.10
C ILE A 41 14.42 2.93 7.15
N ASN A 42 13.19 3.26 6.77
CA ASN A 42 11.99 3.09 7.59
C ASN A 42 10.75 2.89 6.73
N THR A 43 9.66 2.45 7.32
CA THR A 43 8.38 2.20 6.68
C THR A 43 7.23 2.73 7.56
N THR A 44 5.99 2.58 7.12
CA THR A 44 4.80 2.95 7.90
C THR A 44 3.88 1.74 8.09
N ALA A 45 3.08 1.76 9.15
CA ALA A 45 2.07 0.73 9.39
C ALA A 45 1.08 0.61 8.20
N SER A 46 0.70 1.74 7.58
CA SER A 46 -0.15 1.77 6.39
C SER A 46 0.50 1.04 5.20
N GLY A 47 1.80 1.27 4.96
CA GLY A 47 2.55 0.57 3.92
C GLY A 47 2.66 -0.94 4.19
N LEU A 48 3.00 -1.33 5.42
CA LEU A 48 3.07 -2.75 5.80
C LEU A 48 1.70 -3.43 5.68
N SER A 49 0.62 -2.72 6.02
CA SER A 49 -0.75 -3.25 5.89
C SER A 49 -1.09 -3.56 4.44
N GLU A 50 -0.77 -2.69 3.48
CA GLU A 50 -0.92 -3.00 2.06
C GLU A 50 -0.03 -4.17 1.60
N GLY A 51 1.14 -4.30 2.20
CA GLY A 51 2.04 -5.43 1.99
C GLY A 51 1.56 -6.75 2.56
N THR A 52 0.45 -6.76 3.32
CA THR A 52 -0.05 -7.87 4.15
C THR A 52 0.94 -8.30 5.24
N LEU A 53 1.68 -7.34 5.79
CA LEU A 53 2.72 -7.53 6.80
C LEU A 53 2.38 -6.86 8.15
N TRP A 54 1.17 -6.30 8.28
CA TRP A 54 0.70 -5.63 9.48
C TRP A 54 -0.52 -6.32 10.08
N ASP A 55 -0.47 -6.60 11.37
CA ASP A 55 -1.61 -7.05 12.15
C ASP A 55 -2.36 -5.82 12.68
N PHE A 56 -3.48 -5.49 12.02
CA PHE A 56 -4.28 -4.32 12.40
C PHE A 56 -5.14 -4.54 13.65
N LYS A 57 -5.29 -5.77 14.14
CA LYS A 57 -5.95 -6.07 15.42
C LYS A 57 -5.02 -5.77 16.59
N GLU A 58 -3.79 -6.29 16.50
CA GLU A 58 -2.77 -6.12 17.53
C GLU A 58 -1.94 -4.86 17.34
N ASN A 59 -2.14 -4.14 16.23
CA ASN A 59 -1.42 -2.91 15.87
C ASN A 59 0.10 -3.08 15.87
N ARG A 60 0.59 -4.13 15.22
CA ARG A 60 2.01 -4.49 15.13
C ARG A 60 2.35 -5.20 13.82
N VAL A 61 3.62 -5.41 13.57
CA VAL A 61 4.07 -6.29 12.49
C VAL A 61 3.46 -7.68 12.68
N ALA A 62 2.98 -8.29 11.60
CA ALA A 62 2.33 -9.61 11.60
C ALA A 62 3.35 -10.74 11.80
N THR A 63 3.96 -10.81 12.97
CA THR A 63 5.05 -11.73 13.30
C THR A 63 4.68 -13.20 13.13
N GLU A 64 3.43 -13.56 13.41
CA GLU A 64 2.91 -14.92 13.21
C GLU A 64 2.89 -15.30 11.72
N LEU A 65 2.52 -14.35 10.84
CA LEU A 65 2.55 -14.57 9.40
C LEU A 65 4.00 -14.71 8.90
N LEU A 66 4.89 -13.84 9.38
CA LEU A 66 6.31 -13.91 9.04
C LEU A 66 6.89 -15.28 9.42
N ALA A 67 6.65 -15.73 10.65
CA ALA A 67 7.11 -17.03 11.15
C ALA A 67 6.52 -18.19 10.31
N HIS A 68 5.22 -18.15 10.02
CA HIS A 68 4.55 -19.18 9.21
C HIS A 68 5.15 -19.29 7.79
N TRP A 69 5.57 -18.18 7.21
CA TRP A 69 6.17 -18.16 5.89
C TRP A 69 7.70 -18.20 5.88
N GLY A 70 8.34 -18.35 7.03
CA GLY A 70 9.79 -18.40 7.14
C GLY A 70 10.46 -17.10 6.69
N ILE A 71 9.80 -15.97 6.89
CA ILE A 71 10.31 -14.64 6.61
C ILE A 71 10.96 -14.10 7.89
N ASP A 72 12.23 -13.73 7.80
CA ASP A 72 12.94 -13.11 8.90
C ASP A 72 12.35 -11.73 9.22
N SER A 73 12.00 -11.50 10.48
CA SER A 73 11.49 -10.21 10.96
C SER A 73 12.49 -9.07 10.77
N ASP A 74 13.79 -9.37 10.76
CA ASP A 74 14.84 -8.38 10.53
C ASP A 74 14.79 -7.78 9.12
N LEU A 75 14.08 -8.40 8.19
CA LEU A 75 13.85 -7.82 6.86
C LEU A 75 12.86 -6.65 6.89
N ILE A 76 12.07 -6.50 7.95
CA ILE A 76 11.12 -5.39 8.08
C ILE A 76 11.87 -4.15 8.57
N PRO A 77 11.72 -2.99 7.91
CA PRO A 77 12.28 -1.72 8.39
C PRO A 77 11.62 -1.24 9.68
N ASP A 78 12.26 -0.31 10.37
CA ASP A 78 11.68 0.38 11.51
C ASP A 78 10.38 1.09 11.13
N VAL A 79 9.34 0.93 11.95
CA VAL A 79 8.03 1.52 11.69
C VAL A 79 7.95 2.92 12.27
N VAL A 80 7.58 3.88 11.43
CA VAL A 80 7.35 5.27 11.83
C VAL A 80 5.89 5.67 11.58
N PRO A 81 5.35 6.69 12.26
CA PRO A 81 4.00 7.18 12.01
C PRO A 81 3.76 7.59 10.55
N SER A 82 2.54 7.36 10.02
CA SER A 82 2.18 7.79 8.66
C SER A 82 2.28 9.30 8.49
N PHE A 83 1.96 10.06 9.54
CA PHE A 83 2.10 11.52 9.59
C PHE A 83 3.16 11.92 10.62
N GLY A 84 3.89 12.98 10.32
CA GLY A 84 4.95 13.50 11.19
C GLY A 84 6.33 13.42 10.52
N VAL A 85 7.35 13.94 11.17
CA VAL A 85 8.71 13.92 10.62
C VAL A 85 9.26 12.49 10.66
N GLN A 86 9.37 11.87 9.50
CA GLN A 86 9.87 10.50 9.32
C GLN A 86 11.38 10.48 9.05
N SER A 87 11.88 11.51 8.37
CA SER A 87 13.30 11.72 8.06
C SER A 87 13.51 13.11 7.44
N HIS A 88 14.73 13.42 7.07
CA HIS A 88 15.09 14.64 6.35
C HIS A 88 15.84 14.28 5.08
N VAL A 89 15.65 15.07 4.02
CA VAL A 89 16.46 14.94 2.81
C VAL A 89 17.92 15.22 3.17
N SER A 90 18.81 14.36 2.73
CA SER A 90 20.24 14.53 3.00
C SER A 90 20.82 15.76 2.30
N ALA A 91 21.82 16.40 2.88
CA ALA A 91 22.42 17.62 2.32
C ALA A 91 22.92 17.42 0.88
N GLY A 92 23.52 16.26 0.57
CA GLY A 92 23.98 15.94 -0.78
C GLY A 92 22.86 15.87 -1.80
N VAL A 93 21.77 15.18 -1.47
CA VAL A 93 20.59 15.07 -2.33
C VAL A 93 19.86 16.41 -2.44
N ALA A 94 19.77 17.16 -1.35
CA ALA A 94 19.18 18.50 -1.38
C ALA A 94 19.92 19.43 -2.36
N ALA A 95 21.24 19.43 -2.32
CA ALA A 95 22.07 20.20 -3.24
C ALA A 95 21.90 19.75 -4.70
N GLU A 96 21.88 18.43 -4.96
CA GLU A 96 21.67 17.86 -6.30
C GLU A 96 20.32 18.25 -6.90
N LEU A 97 19.26 18.25 -6.08
CA LEU A 97 17.88 18.54 -6.51
C LEU A 97 17.52 20.05 -6.41
N GLY A 98 18.42 20.90 -5.97
CA GLY A 98 18.15 22.33 -5.77
C GLY A 98 17.17 22.61 -4.63
N LEU A 99 17.08 21.72 -3.64
CA LEU A 99 16.24 21.86 -2.46
C LEU A 99 16.98 22.61 -1.35
N ARG A 100 16.22 23.22 -0.43
CA ARG A 100 16.82 23.77 0.80
C ARG A 100 17.33 22.63 1.68
N ASP A 101 18.36 22.89 2.47
CA ASP A 101 18.81 21.94 3.48
C ASP A 101 17.73 21.67 4.53
N GLY A 102 17.70 20.45 5.06
CA GLY A 102 16.77 20.04 6.11
C GLY A 102 15.30 19.88 5.69
N VAL A 103 15.00 19.76 4.38
CA VAL A 103 13.63 19.43 3.92
C VAL A 103 13.16 18.14 4.59
N LYS A 104 11.99 18.21 5.20
CA LYS A 104 11.39 17.08 5.94
C LYS A 104 10.62 16.15 5.02
N ILE A 105 10.70 14.85 5.27
CA ILE A 105 9.83 13.82 4.72
C ILE A 105 8.81 13.51 5.82
N CYS A 106 7.54 13.86 5.61
CA CYS A 106 6.54 13.90 6.68
C CYS A 106 5.35 12.96 6.50
N TYR A 107 5.23 12.33 5.32
CA TYR A 107 4.07 11.50 5.02
C TYR A 107 4.40 10.42 3.99
N ARG A 108 3.97 9.20 4.30
CA ARG A 108 3.90 8.08 3.36
C ARG A 108 2.77 7.15 3.79
N ALA A 109 2.13 6.54 2.83
CA ALA A 109 1.06 5.59 3.07
C ALA A 109 0.99 4.59 1.91
N GLY A 110 0.19 3.55 2.07
CA GLY A 110 -0.25 2.69 1.00
C GLY A 110 -1.09 3.46 -0.03
N ASP A 111 -1.16 2.98 -1.28
CA ASP A 111 -1.78 3.74 -2.38
C ASP A 111 -3.30 3.90 -2.21
N GLN A 112 -4.01 2.85 -1.79
CA GLN A 112 -5.46 2.89 -1.68
C GLN A 112 -5.96 3.74 -0.50
N PRO A 113 -5.41 3.61 0.73
CA PRO A 113 -5.71 4.55 1.81
C PRO A 113 -5.35 5.99 1.45
N ASN A 114 -4.26 6.22 0.71
CA ASN A 114 -3.86 7.53 0.25
C ASN A 114 -4.86 8.13 -0.76
N ASN A 115 -5.40 7.32 -1.69
CA ASN A 115 -6.45 7.77 -2.61
C ASN A 115 -7.72 8.21 -1.86
N ALA A 116 -8.16 7.43 -0.86
CA ALA A 116 -9.30 7.80 -0.02
C ALA A 116 -9.02 9.10 0.75
N PHE A 117 -7.83 9.24 1.32
CA PHE A 117 -7.39 10.46 1.98
C PHE A 117 -7.44 11.69 1.05
N SER A 118 -7.00 11.55 -0.20
CA SER A 118 -7.02 12.65 -1.19
C SER A 118 -8.43 13.11 -1.54
N LEU A 119 -9.42 12.24 -1.36
CA LEU A 119 -10.85 12.53 -1.56
C LEU A 119 -11.56 12.99 -0.27
N ASN A 120 -10.79 13.22 0.81
CA ASN A 120 -11.31 13.57 2.13
C ASN A 120 -12.25 12.51 2.73
N VAL A 121 -12.02 11.24 2.40
CA VAL A 121 -12.74 10.09 2.97
C VAL A 121 -11.94 9.59 4.17
N LEU A 122 -12.35 9.98 5.38
CA LEU A 122 -11.56 9.90 6.62
C LEU A 122 -12.27 9.13 7.74
N GLU A 123 -13.60 9.17 7.76
CA GLU A 123 -14.39 8.68 8.89
C GLU A 123 -15.19 7.42 8.52
N PRO A 124 -15.53 6.57 9.52
CA PRO A 124 -16.34 5.38 9.30
C PRO A 124 -17.67 5.69 8.61
N GLY A 125 -18.00 4.88 7.61
CA GLY A 125 -19.19 5.04 6.77
C GLY A 125 -18.95 5.86 5.51
N GLU A 126 -17.82 6.57 5.41
CA GLU A 126 -17.44 7.27 4.18
C GLU A 126 -16.84 6.31 3.16
N VAL A 127 -17.06 6.60 1.87
CA VAL A 127 -16.68 5.73 0.76
C VAL A 127 -16.01 6.54 -0.34
N ALA A 128 -14.86 6.08 -0.80
CA ALA A 128 -14.20 6.55 -2.02
C ALA A 128 -14.44 5.53 -3.14
N ALA A 129 -14.74 6.02 -4.35
CA ALA A 129 -14.87 5.19 -5.54
C ALA A 129 -13.99 5.71 -6.66
N THR A 130 -13.23 4.83 -7.27
CA THR A 130 -12.37 5.14 -8.42
C THR A 130 -12.82 4.31 -9.61
N ALA A 131 -13.09 4.95 -10.73
CA ALA A 131 -13.45 4.29 -11.99
C ALA A 131 -12.36 4.54 -13.03
N GLY A 132 -11.48 3.57 -13.17
CA GLY A 132 -10.39 3.55 -14.16
C GLY A 132 -10.44 2.28 -15.01
N THR A 133 -9.29 1.78 -15.44
CA THR A 133 -9.15 0.45 -16.06
C THR A 133 -9.80 -0.63 -15.20
N SER A 134 -9.55 -0.56 -13.88
CA SER A 134 -10.29 -1.28 -12.84
C SER A 134 -11.18 -0.31 -12.07
N GLY A 135 -12.26 -0.80 -11.48
CA GLY A 135 -13.05 -0.09 -10.50
C GLY A 135 -12.55 -0.44 -9.10
N VAL A 136 -12.45 0.56 -8.22
CA VAL A 136 -12.12 0.34 -6.81
C VAL A 136 -13.17 1.05 -5.95
N ILE A 137 -13.69 0.36 -4.96
CA ILE A 137 -14.52 0.94 -3.90
C ILE A 137 -13.78 0.74 -2.60
N TYR A 138 -13.59 1.80 -1.84
CA TYR A 138 -12.88 1.83 -0.57
C TYR A 138 -13.75 2.48 0.49
N GLY A 139 -14.22 1.73 1.47
CA GLY A 139 -15.05 2.21 2.57
C GLY A 139 -14.28 2.21 3.88
N VAL A 140 -14.35 3.31 4.64
CA VAL A 140 -13.73 3.43 5.96
C VAL A 140 -14.62 2.80 7.03
N THR A 141 -14.01 2.06 7.95
CA THR A 141 -14.67 1.44 9.10
C THR A 141 -13.80 1.55 10.35
N ASP A 142 -14.41 1.55 11.53
CA ASP A 142 -13.73 1.43 12.83
C ASP A 142 -13.61 -0.03 13.30
N GLN A 143 -14.18 -0.98 12.56
CA GLN A 143 -14.18 -2.40 12.92
C GLN A 143 -12.97 -3.10 12.29
N PRO A 144 -12.27 -3.98 13.03
CA PRO A 144 -11.20 -4.81 12.51
C PRO A 144 -11.80 -6.02 11.76
N ALA A 145 -12.62 -5.75 10.74
CA ALA A 145 -13.32 -6.79 9.99
C ALA A 145 -12.41 -7.37 8.91
N ALA A 146 -12.31 -8.69 8.87
CA ALA A 146 -11.73 -9.43 7.77
C ALA A 146 -12.81 -10.31 7.12
N ASP A 147 -12.88 -10.33 5.81
CA ASP A 147 -13.79 -11.20 5.10
C ASP A 147 -13.20 -12.62 5.02
N VAL A 148 -13.84 -13.57 5.70
CA VAL A 148 -13.41 -14.98 5.74
C VAL A 148 -13.44 -15.67 4.37
N GLU A 149 -14.25 -15.15 3.44
CA GLU A 149 -14.34 -15.64 2.06
C GLU A 149 -13.36 -14.92 1.10
N SER A 150 -12.56 -13.99 1.63
CA SER A 150 -11.55 -13.23 0.86
C SER A 150 -12.10 -12.49 -0.38
N ARG A 151 -13.36 -12.04 -0.32
CA ARG A 151 -14.01 -11.27 -1.40
C ARG A 151 -13.56 -9.81 -1.41
N VAL A 152 -13.16 -9.30 -0.25
CA VAL A 152 -12.66 -7.93 -0.04
C VAL A 152 -11.35 -7.96 0.74
N ASN A 153 -10.55 -6.92 0.59
CA ASN A 153 -9.33 -6.72 1.38
C ASN A 153 -9.58 -5.67 2.45
N THR A 154 -8.95 -5.83 3.60
CA THR A 154 -8.96 -4.81 4.65
C THR A 154 -7.53 -4.29 4.85
N PHE A 155 -7.37 -2.98 4.86
CA PHE A 155 -6.11 -2.29 5.08
C PHE A 155 -6.23 -1.29 6.21
N LEU A 156 -5.11 -0.95 6.83
CA LEU A 156 -5.06 0.13 7.79
C LEU A 156 -5.24 1.47 7.07
N HIS A 157 -6.23 2.26 7.49
CA HIS A 157 -6.43 3.59 6.93
C HIS A 157 -5.38 4.57 7.44
N VAL A 158 -5.05 5.60 6.65
CA VAL A 158 -3.98 6.56 7.00
C VAL A 158 -4.22 7.32 8.29
N THR A 159 -5.49 7.55 8.65
CA THR A 159 -5.89 8.26 9.87
C THR A 159 -6.05 7.35 11.09
N SER A 160 -5.70 6.05 10.98
CA SER A 160 -5.74 5.14 12.12
C SER A 160 -4.69 5.50 13.16
N THR A 161 -5.09 5.59 14.42
CA THR A 161 -4.20 5.76 15.57
C THR A 161 -4.47 4.66 16.60
N GLU A 162 -3.73 4.64 17.69
CA GLU A 162 -3.98 3.70 18.80
C GLU A 162 -5.34 3.94 19.45
N GLU A 163 -5.72 5.22 19.63
CA GLU A 163 -6.98 5.60 20.26
C GLU A 163 -8.15 5.56 19.27
N LYS A 164 -7.90 5.78 18.01
CA LYS A 164 -8.92 5.92 16.96
C LYS A 164 -8.64 4.96 15.81
N LYS A 165 -9.09 3.72 15.95
CA LYS A 165 -8.90 2.71 14.89
C LYS A 165 -9.68 3.08 13.64
N ARG A 166 -9.01 3.01 12.48
CA ARG A 166 -9.60 3.22 11.16
C ARG A 166 -9.03 2.19 10.19
N ASN A 167 -9.90 1.43 9.58
CA ASN A 167 -9.56 0.47 8.55
C ASN A 167 -10.31 0.82 7.25
N GLY A 168 -9.76 0.45 6.13
CA GLY A 168 -10.40 0.57 4.83
C GLY A 168 -10.72 -0.80 4.26
N VAL A 169 -11.97 -1.04 3.95
CA VAL A 169 -12.43 -2.23 3.25
C VAL A 169 -12.46 -1.94 1.76
N LEU A 170 -11.74 -2.72 0.98
CA LEU A 170 -11.51 -2.49 -0.44
C LEU A 170 -12.07 -3.62 -1.28
N VAL A 171 -12.90 -3.23 -2.27
CA VAL A 171 -13.33 -4.08 -3.38
C VAL A 171 -12.67 -3.60 -4.66
N CYS A 172 -12.04 -4.52 -5.38
CA CYS A 172 -11.47 -4.25 -6.71
C CYS A 172 -12.25 -5.01 -7.78
N VAL A 173 -12.76 -4.28 -8.76
CA VAL A 173 -13.46 -4.81 -9.93
C VAL A 173 -12.52 -4.70 -11.15
N ASN A 174 -11.85 -5.79 -11.47
CA ASN A 174 -10.77 -5.79 -12.48
C ASN A 174 -11.22 -5.48 -13.91
N GLY A 175 -12.51 -5.52 -14.18
CA GLY A 175 -13.06 -5.39 -15.53
C GLY A 175 -13.68 -4.03 -15.89
N CYS A 176 -13.73 -3.05 -15.01
CA CYS A 176 -14.52 -1.83 -15.15
C CYS A 176 -14.30 -1.09 -16.50
N GLY A 177 -13.34 -0.23 -16.62
CA GLY A 177 -13.04 0.49 -17.87
C GLY A 177 -12.54 -0.44 -18.98
N ARG A 178 -11.87 -1.54 -18.61
CA ARG A 178 -11.42 -2.57 -19.56
C ARG A 178 -12.62 -3.25 -20.26
N LEU A 179 -13.65 -3.61 -19.49
CA LEU A 179 -14.88 -4.18 -20.02
C LEU A 179 -15.59 -3.20 -20.95
N TYR A 180 -15.64 -1.92 -20.57
CA TYR A 180 -16.22 -0.88 -21.40
C TYR A 180 -15.47 -0.71 -22.73
N SER A 181 -14.14 -0.69 -22.71
CA SER A 181 -13.32 -0.66 -23.93
C SER A 181 -13.52 -1.89 -24.81
N TRP A 182 -13.62 -3.06 -24.21
CA TRP A 182 -13.88 -4.31 -24.92
C TRP A 182 -15.27 -4.28 -25.60
N LEU A 183 -16.30 -3.84 -24.88
CA LEU A 183 -17.64 -3.72 -25.44
C LEU A 183 -17.66 -2.75 -26.63
N ARG A 184 -17.03 -1.58 -26.48
CA ARG A 184 -16.90 -0.61 -27.57
C ARG A 184 -16.23 -1.20 -28.80
N GLN A 185 -15.12 -1.90 -28.64
CA GLN A 185 -14.42 -2.57 -29.73
C GLN A 185 -15.30 -3.63 -30.42
N THR A 186 -16.05 -4.41 -29.64
CA THR A 186 -16.94 -5.46 -30.14
C THR A 186 -18.07 -4.85 -31.00
N ILE A 187 -18.69 -3.76 -30.52
CA ILE A 187 -19.74 -3.05 -31.26
C ILE A 187 -19.17 -2.39 -32.52
N SER A 188 -17.97 -1.81 -32.44
CA SER A 188 -17.30 -1.20 -33.59
C SER A 188 -16.98 -2.24 -34.67
N ALA A 189 -16.57 -3.45 -34.31
CA ALA A 189 -16.35 -4.55 -35.22
C ALA A 189 -17.63 -4.99 -35.95
N ALA A 190 -18.81 -4.78 -35.34
CA ALA A 190 -20.11 -5.01 -35.97
C ALA A 190 -20.61 -3.85 -36.84
N GLY A 191 -19.76 -2.82 -37.10
CA GLY A 191 -20.07 -1.69 -37.99
C GLY A 191 -20.64 -0.44 -37.30
N ALA A 192 -20.83 -0.45 -35.98
CA ALA A 192 -21.16 0.75 -35.22
C ALA A 192 -19.87 1.49 -34.80
N THR A 193 -19.94 2.80 -34.66
CA THR A 193 -18.83 3.66 -34.20
C THR A 193 -19.23 4.45 -32.95
N PRO A 194 -19.40 3.80 -31.79
CA PRO A 194 -19.78 4.53 -30.58
C PRO A 194 -18.64 5.43 -30.12
N SER A 195 -18.96 6.67 -29.73
CA SER A 195 -18.04 7.54 -28.97
C SER A 195 -17.95 7.14 -27.50
N TYR A 196 -16.94 7.63 -26.80
CA TYR A 196 -16.88 7.53 -25.34
C TYR A 196 -17.88 8.48 -24.70
#